data_6d46727da19f677dc121f002b213007e
#
_entry.id   6d46727da19f677dc121f002b213007e
#
_cell.length_a   1.000
_cell.length_b   1.000
_cell.length_c   1.000
_cell.angle_alpha   90.00
_cell.angle_beta   90.00
_cell.angle_gamma   90.00
#
_symmetry.space_group_name_H-M   'P 1'
#
loop_
_entity.id
_entity.type
_entity.pdbx_description
1 polymer ?
#
loop_
_entity_poly.entity_id
_entity_poly.type
_entity_poly.pdbx_seq_one_letter_code
_entity_poly.pdbx_strand_id
1 'polypeptide(L)'
;FEEINHFSFHGSKFNWSSPQTGVVGEFKLDSIKDVIIEFEKCISDFPYSNEIIKIFRDCYLDTTDLSSATRKLVNILFHKNGLIIIDANNKNLKSLFCDIIKKEINEKVIFNQSKKSIQSLNELNYNIQANPREINLFYIEDGKRERIIEMKNGFQTSNGLKKWSSEQIQDDINTSPEKFSPNVLFRPIFQEYILPNICYIGGPAEVAYWLQLKSVFE
;
A
#
# COMPACT_ATOMS: atom_id res chain seq x y z
N PHE A 1 3.03 7.25 4.80
CA PHE A 1 3.78 8.23 3.99
C PHE A 1 2.93 9.41 3.49
N GLU A 2 1.63 9.27 3.36
CA GLU A 2 0.76 10.41 3.05
C GLU A 2 0.78 11.47 4.17
N GLU A 3 1.14 11.08 5.38
CA GLU A 3 1.15 11.93 6.57
C GLU A 3 2.56 12.35 7.00
N ILE A 4 3.62 11.70 6.49
CA ILE A 4 5.01 11.92 6.94
C ILE A 4 5.89 12.29 5.75
N ASN A 5 6.03 13.58 5.53
CA ASN A 5 6.90 14.15 4.50
C ASN A 5 8.24 14.65 5.08
N HIS A 6 8.61 14.20 6.27
CA HIS A 6 9.81 14.66 6.95
C HIS A 6 10.45 13.60 7.81
N PHE A 7 11.71 13.80 8.14
CA PHE A 7 12.42 13.08 9.19
C PHE A 7 13.25 14.06 10.02
N SER A 8 13.70 13.64 11.18
CA SER A 8 14.51 14.45 12.08
C SER A 8 15.82 13.75 12.42
N PHE A 9 16.90 14.51 12.46
CA PHE A 9 18.22 14.05 12.88
C PHE A 9 18.91 15.13 13.70
N HIS A 10 19.38 14.80 14.89
CA HIS A 10 20.07 15.72 15.80
C HIS A 10 19.36 17.07 16.03
N GLY A 11 18.03 17.07 16.17
CA GLY A 11 17.24 18.28 16.38
C GLY A 11 16.91 19.06 15.12
N SER A 12 17.52 18.75 13.98
CA SER A 12 17.17 19.32 12.68
C SER A 12 16.03 18.52 12.04
N LYS A 13 15.08 19.21 11.43
CA LYS A 13 13.96 18.62 10.72
C LYS A 13 14.14 18.81 9.22
N PHE A 14 14.17 17.72 8.48
CA PHE A 14 14.29 17.70 7.02
C PHE A 14 12.91 17.45 6.42
N ASN A 15 12.42 18.39 5.66
CA ASN A 15 11.05 18.40 5.12
C ASN A 15 11.10 18.30 3.59
N TRP A 16 10.44 17.30 3.03
CA TRP A 16 10.24 17.22 1.59
C TRP A 16 8.86 17.77 1.24
N SER A 17 8.84 18.94 0.59
CA SER A 17 7.63 19.54 0.08
C SER A 17 7.46 19.16 -1.39
N SER A 18 6.42 18.39 -1.69
CA SER A 18 6.07 18.04 -3.07
C SER A 18 4.63 18.45 -3.36
N PRO A 19 4.34 19.09 -4.49
CA PRO A 19 2.98 19.42 -4.90
C PRO A 19 2.22 18.21 -5.46
N GLN A 20 2.86 17.04 -5.55
CA GLN A 20 2.27 15.83 -6.09
C GLN A 20 1.15 15.32 -5.18
N THR A 21 0.11 14.78 -5.78
CA THR A 21 -1.05 14.20 -5.10
C THR A 21 -1.33 12.81 -5.65
N GLY A 22 -2.02 11.97 -4.88
CA GLY A 22 -2.45 10.65 -5.33
C GLY A 22 -1.62 9.50 -4.75
N VAL A 23 -1.13 8.60 -5.59
CA VAL A 23 -0.41 7.39 -5.16
C VAL A 23 1.01 7.74 -4.74
N VAL A 24 1.24 7.84 -3.44
CA VAL A 24 2.50 8.32 -2.84
C VAL A 24 3.73 7.52 -3.33
N GLY A 25 3.60 6.20 -3.51
CA GLY A 25 4.70 5.37 -4.03
C GLY A 25 5.19 5.77 -5.42
N GLU A 26 4.33 6.41 -6.23
CA GLU A 26 4.62 6.84 -7.59
C GLU A 26 5.17 8.29 -7.67
N PHE A 27 5.30 8.98 -6.53
CA PHE A 27 5.82 10.34 -6.48
C PHE A 27 7.23 10.41 -7.07
N LYS A 28 7.41 11.35 -8.01
CA LYS A 28 8.70 11.63 -8.63
C LYS A 28 9.63 12.34 -7.65
N LEU A 29 10.90 12.00 -7.71
CA LEU A 29 11.90 12.42 -6.74
C LEU A 29 12.67 13.70 -7.15
N ASP A 30 12.29 14.35 -8.23
CA ASP A 30 13.01 15.51 -8.78
C ASP A 30 13.24 16.62 -7.74
N SER A 31 12.24 16.83 -6.87
CA SER A 31 12.29 17.88 -5.83
C SER A 31 12.94 17.45 -4.51
N ILE A 32 13.40 16.19 -4.37
CA ILE A 32 13.98 15.70 -3.11
C ILE A 32 15.47 16.07 -2.96
N LYS A 33 16.11 16.48 -4.05
CA LYS A 33 17.53 16.75 -4.11
C LYS A 33 18.00 17.76 -3.04
N ASP A 34 17.26 18.82 -2.84
CA ASP A 34 17.63 19.88 -1.89
C ASP A 34 17.58 19.35 -0.45
N VAL A 35 16.63 18.49 -0.12
CA VAL A 35 16.50 17.83 1.19
C VAL A 35 17.72 16.91 1.44
N ILE A 36 18.14 16.17 0.42
CA ILE A 36 19.34 15.31 0.53
C ILE A 36 20.59 16.15 0.74
N ILE A 37 20.77 17.24 0.00
CA ILE A 37 21.92 18.15 0.16
C ILE A 37 21.95 18.79 1.56
N GLU A 38 20.80 19.17 2.09
CA GLU A 38 20.68 19.72 3.45
C GLU A 38 21.06 18.66 4.49
N PHE A 39 20.55 17.45 4.34
CA PHE A 39 20.89 16.33 5.21
C PHE A 39 22.39 15.99 5.17
N GLU A 40 23.01 15.96 3.98
CA GLU A 40 24.45 15.73 3.81
C GLU A 40 25.32 16.71 4.62
N LYS A 41 24.95 18.00 4.58
CA LYS A 41 25.66 19.03 5.36
C LYS A 41 25.53 18.78 6.86
N CYS A 42 24.37 18.29 7.31
CA CYS A 42 24.12 18.04 8.72
C CYS A 42 24.89 16.82 9.24
N ILE A 43 25.13 15.79 8.42
CA ILE A 43 25.79 14.56 8.86
C ILE A 43 27.30 14.51 8.55
N SER A 44 27.87 15.53 7.88
CA SER A 44 29.25 15.52 7.38
C SER A 44 30.30 15.15 8.43
N ASP A 45 30.09 15.57 9.66
CA ASP A 45 31.05 15.38 10.75
C ASP A 45 30.81 14.10 11.56
N PHE A 46 29.80 13.30 11.20
CA PHE A 46 29.48 12.07 11.91
C PHE A 46 30.22 10.85 11.34
N PRO A 47 30.50 9.83 12.17
CA PRO A 47 31.03 8.56 11.68
C PRO A 47 30.13 7.96 10.58
N TYR A 48 30.79 7.36 9.59
CA TYR A 48 30.10 6.74 8.42
C TYR A 48 29.30 7.69 7.52
N SER A 49 29.47 9.02 7.70
CA SER A 49 28.73 10.02 6.90
C SER A 49 28.86 9.80 5.39
N ASN A 50 30.09 9.55 4.89
CA ASN A 50 30.34 9.32 3.46
C ASN A 50 29.58 8.10 2.92
N GLU A 51 29.50 7.02 3.68
CA GLU A 51 28.75 5.81 3.32
C GLU A 51 27.26 6.07 3.30
N ILE A 52 26.74 6.73 4.34
CA ILE A 52 25.31 7.09 4.44
C ILE A 52 24.90 8.05 3.31
N ILE A 53 25.68 9.10 3.06
CA ILE A 53 25.44 10.05 1.97
C ILE A 53 25.37 9.31 0.63
N LYS A 54 26.33 8.42 0.37
CA LYS A 54 26.35 7.61 -0.86
C LYS A 54 25.06 6.78 -0.98
N ILE A 55 24.66 6.06 0.08
CA ILE A 55 23.44 5.26 0.09
C ILE A 55 22.21 6.12 -0.23
N PHE A 56 22.08 7.29 0.40
CA PHE A 56 20.96 8.20 0.15
C PHE A 56 20.93 8.72 -1.29
N ARG A 57 22.09 9.13 -1.81
CA ARG A 57 22.21 9.56 -3.22
C ARG A 57 21.82 8.46 -4.18
N ASP A 58 22.42 7.29 -4.04
CA ASP A 58 22.15 6.12 -4.88
C ASP A 58 20.67 5.71 -4.84
N CYS A 59 19.99 5.89 -3.70
CA CYS A 59 18.59 5.53 -3.55
C CYS A 59 17.64 6.61 -4.08
N TYR A 60 17.84 7.86 -3.72
CA TYR A 60 16.85 8.92 -3.95
C TYR A 60 17.16 9.82 -5.15
N LEU A 61 18.41 9.85 -5.65
CA LEU A 61 18.76 10.65 -6.83
C LEU A 61 18.91 9.81 -8.10
N ASP A 62 19.14 8.50 -7.96
CA ASP A 62 19.32 7.58 -9.10
C ASP A 62 18.07 6.71 -9.38
N THR A 63 16.94 6.99 -8.73
CA THR A 63 15.68 6.30 -8.98
C THR A 63 14.58 7.28 -9.39
N THR A 64 13.53 6.76 -10.00
CA THR A 64 12.48 7.58 -10.62
C THR A 64 11.35 7.93 -9.69
N ASP A 65 11.09 7.11 -8.68
CA ASP A 65 9.92 7.22 -7.81
C ASP A 65 10.22 6.76 -6.37
N LEU A 66 9.34 7.17 -5.45
CA LEU A 66 9.51 6.95 -4.02
C LEU A 66 9.50 5.47 -3.63
N SER A 67 8.65 4.65 -4.26
CA SER A 67 8.58 3.20 -4.00
C SER A 67 9.90 2.51 -4.35
N SER A 68 10.44 2.82 -5.53
CA SER A 68 11.71 2.29 -6.01
C SER A 68 12.88 2.72 -5.12
N ALA A 69 12.92 3.99 -4.71
CA ALA A 69 13.93 4.51 -3.80
C ALA A 69 13.90 3.82 -2.44
N THR A 70 12.71 3.73 -1.84
CA THR A 70 12.51 3.11 -0.54
C THR A 70 12.89 1.62 -0.58
N ARG A 71 12.47 0.90 -1.62
CA ARG A 71 12.83 -0.51 -1.80
C ARG A 71 14.34 -0.69 -1.93
N LYS A 72 15.02 0.17 -2.69
CA LYS A 72 16.49 0.14 -2.85
C LYS A 72 17.19 0.39 -1.52
N LEU A 73 16.77 1.40 -0.76
CA LEU A 73 17.32 1.73 0.55
C LEU A 73 17.19 0.56 1.54
N VAL A 74 15.98 0.05 1.70
CA VAL A 74 15.71 -1.05 2.65
C VAL A 74 16.46 -2.33 2.23
N ASN A 75 16.58 -2.59 0.92
CA ASN A 75 17.37 -3.72 0.42
C ASN A 75 18.86 -3.55 0.73
N ILE A 76 19.44 -2.36 0.55
CA ILE A 76 20.86 -2.10 0.90
C ILE A 76 21.10 -2.37 2.40
N LEU A 77 20.17 -1.93 3.25
CA LEU A 77 20.31 -2.07 4.70
C LEU A 77 20.16 -3.51 5.20
N PHE A 78 19.26 -4.30 4.59
CA PHE A 78 18.81 -5.57 5.19
C PHE A 78 18.93 -6.81 4.30
N HIS A 79 19.38 -6.71 3.04
CA HIS A 79 19.49 -7.89 2.14
C HIS A 79 20.37 -9.00 2.72
N LYS A 80 21.44 -8.64 3.44
CA LYS A 80 22.34 -9.61 4.09
C LYS A 80 21.64 -10.39 5.22
N ASN A 81 20.53 -9.89 5.74
CA ASN A 81 19.71 -10.53 6.75
C ASN A 81 18.57 -11.38 6.14
N GLY A 82 18.54 -11.53 4.82
CA GLY A 82 17.53 -12.32 4.12
C GLY A 82 16.18 -11.59 3.95
N LEU A 83 16.11 -10.26 4.15
CA LEU A 83 14.88 -9.50 3.93
C LEU A 83 14.49 -9.50 2.46
N ILE A 84 13.25 -9.91 2.17
CA ILE A 84 12.63 -9.81 0.85
C ILE A 84 11.65 -8.64 0.88
N ILE A 85 11.74 -7.75 -0.11
CA ILE A 85 10.90 -6.56 -0.21
C ILE A 85 10.06 -6.67 -1.46
N ILE A 86 8.73 -6.66 -1.30
CA ILE A 86 7.76 -6.77 -2.38
C ILE A 86 7.08 -5.43 -2.59
N ASP A 87 7.02 -5.01 -3.84
CA ASP A 87 6.16 -3.93 -4.27
C ASP A 87 4.75 -4.48 -4.54
N ALA A 88 3.81 -4.10 -3.69
CA ALA A 88 2.41 -4.53 -3.81
C ALA A 88 1.73 -4.01 -5.08
N ASN A 89 2.30 -3.00 -5.76
CA ASN A 89 1.76 -2.49 -7.03
C ASN A 89 2.30 -3.21 -8.26
N ASN A 90 3.14 -4.23 -8.09
CA ASN A 90 3.69 -5.00 -9.19
C ASN A 90 2.58 -5.75 -9.95
N LYS A 91 2.50 -5.51 -11.27
CA LYS A 91 1.48 -6.10 -12.15
C LYS A 91 1.48 -7.63 -12.10
N ASN A 92 2.65 -8.26 -12.11
CA ASN A 92 2.75 -9.73 -12.12
C ASN A 92 2.22 -10.33 -10.82
N LEU A 93 2.48 -9.69 -9.68
CA LEU A 93 1.93 -10.13 -8.39
C LEU A 93 0.41 -9.94 -8.33
N LYS A 94 -0.09 -8.82 -8.81
CA LYS A 94 -1.54 -8.57 -8.88
C LYS A 94 -2.25 -9.50 -9.85
N SER A 95 -1.60 -9.91 -10.93
CA SER A 95 -2.16 -10.89 -11.88
C SER A 95 -2.45 -12.24 -11.21
N LEU A 96 -1.64 -12.66 -10.26
CA LEU A 96 -1.89 -13.89 -9.48
C LEU A 96 -3.17 -13.79 -8.63
N PHE A 97 -3.59 -12.58 -8.30
CA PHE A 97 -4.71 -12.31 -7.40
C PHE A 97 -6.02 -11.97 -8.14
N CYS A 98 -6.06 -11.99 -9.46
CA CYS A 98 -7.23 -11.60 -10.26
C CYS A 98 -8.50 -12.37 -9.88
N ASP A 99 -8.41 -13.68 -9.67
CA ASP A 99 -9.59 -14.48 -9.32
C ASP A 99 -10.17 -14.12 -7.95
N ILE A 100 -9.32 -13.76 -7.00
CA ILE A 100 -9.77 -13.29 -5.68
C ILE A 100 -10.38 -11.88 -5.78
N ILE A 101 -9.80 -10.99 -6.61
CA ILE A 101 -10.41 -9.67 -6.91
C ILE A 101 -11.81 -9.84 -7.51
N LYS A 102 -11.99 -10.77 -8.46
CA LYS A 102 -13.30 -11.07 -9.07
C LYS A 102 -14.30 -11.59 -8.05
N LYS A 103 -13.88 -12.46 -7.13
CA LYS A 103 -14.73 -12.92 -6.02
C LYS A 103 -15.15 -11.77 -5.13
N GLU A 104 -14.24 -10.87 -4.75
CA GLU A 104 -14.59 -9.69 -3.96
C GLU A 104 -15.63 -8.81 -4.65
N ILE A 105 -15.49 -8.56 -5.94
CA ILE A 105 -16.44 -7.78 -6.76
C ILE A 105 -17.82 -8.45 -6.81
N ASN A 106 -17.87 -9.77 -7.07
CA ASN A 106 -19.13 -10.48 -7.32
C ASN A 106 -19.83 -10.91 -6.03
N GLU A 107 -19.09 -11.36 -5.03
CA GLU A 107 -19.59 -12.03 -3.83
C GLU A 107 -19.46 -11.17 -2.57
N LYS A 108 -18.74 -10.03 -2.64
CA LYS A 108 -18.52 -9.12 -1.50
C LYS A 108 -17.93 -9.88 -0.30
N VAL A 109 -16.89 -10.68 -0.58
CA VAL A 109 -16.36 -11.68 0.36
C VAL A 109 -15.96 -11.04 1.69
N ILE A 110 -15.18 -9.94 1.65
CA ILE A 110 -14.75 -9.25 2.86
C ILE A 110 -15.94 -8.77 3.67
N PHE A 111 -16.90 -8.11 3.02
CA PHE A 111 -18.08 -7.58 3.69
C PHE A 111 -18.93 -8.69 4.33
N ASN A 112 -19.16 -9.78 3.63
CA ASN A 112 -20.04 -10.85 4.10
C ASN A 112 -19.36 -11.73 5.16
N GLN A 113 -18.11 -12.12 4.95
CA GLN A 113 -17.41 -13.05 5.84
C GLN A 113 -16.90 -12.38 7.13
N SER A 114 -16.46 -11.12 7.08
CA SER A 114 -15.98 -10.43 8.28
C SER A 114 -17.07 -10.18 9.34
N LYS A 115 -18.35 -10.20 8.98
CA LYS A 115 -19.46 -9.98 9.92
C LYS A 115 -19.41 -10.89 11.14
N LYS A 116 -19.09 -12.17 10.94
CA LYS A 116 -19.00 -13.16 12.03
C LYS A 116 -17.87 -12.82 13.00
N SER A 117 -16.68 -12.53 12.49
CA SER A 117 -15.55 -12.14 13.35
C SER A 117 -15.80 -10.81 14.06
N ILE A 118 -16.39 -9.83 13.37
CA ILE A 118 -16.77 -8.53 13.95
C ILE A 118 -17.78 -8.71 15.08
N GLN A 119 -18.79 -9.56 14.89
CA GLN A 119 -19.77 -9.86 15.94
C GLN A 119 -19.07 -10.44 17.16
N SER A 120 -18.22 -11.46 16.98
CA SER A 120 -17.50 -12.08 18.10
C SER A 120 -16.59 -11.09 18.83
N LEU A 121 -15.93 -10.17 18.12
CA LEU A 121 -15.12 -9.12 18.74
C LEU A 121 -15.96 -8.12 19.55
N ASN A 122 -17.14 -7.74 19.03
CA ASN A 122 -18.07 -6.87 19.75
C ASN A 122 -18.60 -7.53 21.04
N GLU A 123 -18.92 -8.83 21.01
CA GLU A 123 -19.35 -9.60 22.18
C GLU A 123 -18.26 -9.66 23.26
N LEU A 124 -16.98 -9.60 22.85
CA LEU A 124 -15.82 -9.51 23.73
C LEU A 124 -15.44 -8.07 24.12
N ASN A 125 -16.23 -7.07 23.74
CA ASN A 125 -15.99 -5.63 23.96
C ASN A 125 -14.69 -5.09 23.33
N TYR A 126 -14.24 -5.68 22.21
CA TYR A 126 -13.15 -5.11 21.40
C TYR A 126 -13.67 -4.07 20.42
N ASN A 127 -12.93 -2.97 20.30
CA ASN A 127 -13.22 -1.94 19.31
C ASN A 127 -12.93 -2.41 17.89
N ILE A 128 -13.83 -2.12 16.98
CA ILE A 128 -13.66 -2.41 15.55
C ILE A 128 -12.79 -1.32 14.92
N GLN A 129 -11.63 -1.71 14.37
CA GLN A 129 -10.64 -0.77 13.83
C GLN A 129 -10.95 -0.33 12.39
N ALA A 130 -11.57 -1.21 11.60
CA ALA A 130 -11.90 -0.90 10.22
C ALA A 130 -13.29 -1.44 9.86
N ASN A 131 -14.08 -0.63 9.16
CA ASN A 131 -15.42 -1.01 8.74
C ASN A 131 -15.39 -1.57 7.31
N PRO A 132 -15.77 -2.84 7.09
CA PRO A 132 -15.83 -3.42 5.76
C PRO A 132 -16.86 -2.68 4.90
N ARG A 133 -16.51 -2.44 3.64
CA ARG A 133 -17.40 -1.91 2.62
C ARG A 133 -17.94 -3.03 1.79
N GLU A 134 -19.02 -2.79 1.02
CA GLU A 134 -19.54 -3.80 0.08
C GLU A 134 -18.46 -4.25 -0.90
N ILE A 135 -17.65 -3.29 -1.40
CA ILE A 135 -16.47 -3.56 -2.23
C ILE A 135 -15.26 -2.94 -1.56
N ASN A 136 -14.24 -3.75 -1.29
CA ASN A 136 -13.05 -3.38 -0.56
C ASN A 136 -11.85 -3.10 -1.49
N LEU A 137 -12.14 -2.48 -2.64
CA LEU A 137 -11.20 -2.16 -3.69
C LEU A 137 -11.26 -0.68 -4.07
N PHE A 138 -10.10 -0.20 -4.50
CA PHE A 138 -9.93 1.07 -5.19
C PHE A 138 -9.46 0.81 -6.61
N TYR A 139 -9.71 1.76 -7.49
CA TYR A 139 -9.17 1.83 -8.84
C TYR A 139 -8.14 2.96 -8.92
N ILE A 140 -6.98 2.66 -9.51
CA ILE A 140 -5.89 3.61 -9.71
C ILE A 140 -5.86 3.99 -11.17
N GLU A 141 -6.01 5.27 -11.46
CA GLU A 141 -5.90 5.83 -12.81
C GLU A 141 -5.42 7.29 -12.72
N ASP A 142 -4.49 7.66 -13.58
CA ASP A 142 -3.89 8.99 -13.63
C ASP A 142 -3.39 9.51 -12.27
N GLY A 143 -2.72 8.62 -11.51
CA GLY A 143 -2.19 8.92 -10.19
C GLY A 143 -3.25 9.06 -9.09
N LYS A 144 -4.54 8.92 -9.39
CA LYS A 144 -5.64 8.97 -8.43
C LYS A 144 -6.07 7.57 -8.02
N ARG A 145 -6.44 7.44 -6.76
CA ARG A 145 -6.91 6.17 -6.17
C ARG A 145 -8.33 6.35 -5.67
N GLU A 146 -9.31 5.89 -6.46
CA GLU A 146 -10.73 6.08 -6.24
C GLU A 146 -11.42 4.78 -5.85
N ARG A 147 -12.36 4.85 -4.90
CA ARG A 147 -13.11 3.66 -4.45
C ARG A 147 -13.99 3.14 -5.58
N ILE A 148 -14.07 1.80 -5.71
CA ILE A 148 -15.05 1.14 -6.56
C ILE A 148 -16.35 1.00 -5.77
N ILE A 149 -17.46 1.40 -6.37
CA ILE A 149 -18.81 1.27 -5.83
C ILE A 149 -19.71 0.54 -6.82
N GLU A 150 -20.63 -0.28 -6.30
CA GLU A 150 -21.64 -0.95 -7.10
C GLU A 150 -22.79 0.01 -7.43
N MET A 151 -23.32 -0.12 -8.62
CA MET A 151 -24.46 0.61 -9.13
C MET A 151 -25.54 -0.37 -9.58
N LYS A 152 -26.75 0.08 -9.86
CA LYS A 152 -27.86 -0.75 -10.32
C LYS A 152 -27.51 -1.60 -11.55
N ASN A 153 -26.67 -1.09 -12.44
CA ASN A 153 -26.32 -1.73 -13.71
C ASN A 153 -24.80 -1.85 -13.92
N GLY A 154 -24.03 -2.18 -12.87
CA GLY A 154 -22.58 -2.33 -12.97
C GLY A 154 -21.82 -1.64 -11.84
N PHE A 155 -20.67 -1.11 -12.15
CA PHE A 155 -19.71 -0.53 -11.17
C PHE A 155 -19.23 0.83 -11.64
N GLN A 156 -18.78 1.65 -10.70
CA GLN A 156 -18.10 2.90 -11.03
C GLN A 156 -17.09 3.28 -9.94
N THR A 157 -16.19 4.21 -10.28
CA THR A 157 -15.37 4.90 -9.28
C THR A 157 -16.20 5.90 -8.49
N SER A 158 -15.81 6.19 -7.24
CA SER A 158 -16.53 7.12 -6.35
C SER A 158 -16.71 8.52 -6.92
N ASN A 159 -15.77 8.97 -7.76
CA ASN A 159 -15.87 10.23 -8.50
C ASN A 159 -16.71 10.14 -9.80
N GLY A 160 -17.18 8.95 -10.18
CA GLY A 160 -18.03 8.71 -11.35
C GLY A 160 -17.34 8.80 -12.71
N LEU A 161 -16.02 8.97 -12.74
CA LEU A 161 -15.26 9.15 -13.99
C LEU A 161 -15.08 7.84 -14.77
N LYS A 162 -14.88 6.74 -14.07
CA LYS A 162 -14.80 5.40 -14.67
C LYS A 162 -16.05 4.62 -14.34
N LYS A 163 -16.62 3.95 -15.37
CA LYS A 163 -17.82 3.10 -15.23
C LYS A 163 -17.60 1.80 -15.97
N TRP A 164 -18.19 0.74 -15.46
CA TRP A 164 -18.11 -0.60 -16.04
C TRP A 164 -19.46 -1.31 -16.00
N SER A 165 -19.75 -2.10 -17.02
CA SER A 165 -20.70 -3.22 -16.89
C SER A 165 -20.07 -4.33 -16.06
N SER A 166 -20.84 -5.36 -15.70
CA SER A 166 -20.31 -6.53 -14.99
C SER A 166 -19.25 -7.28 -15.80
N GLU A 167 -19.38 -7.37 -17.11
CA GLU A 167 -18.39 -7.99 -17.99
C GLU A 167 -17.14 -7.10 -18.11
N GLN A 168 -17.32 -5.81 -18.33
CA GLN A 168 -16.21 -4.86 -18.51
C GLN A 168 -15.26 -4.82 -17.30
N ILE A 169 -15.79 -4.88 -16.06
CA ILE A 169 -14.91 -4.88 -14.88
C ILE A 169 -14.11 -6.18 -14.77
N GLN A 170 -14.69 -7.33 -15.17
CA GLN A 170 -13.98 -8.61 -15.19
C GLN A 170 -12.84 -8.61 -16.22
N ASP A 171 -13.07 -8.02 -17.39
CA ASP A 171 -12.06 -7.87 -18.43
C ASP A 171 -10.94 -6.91 -17.99
N ASP A 172 -11.30 -5.79 -17.37
CA ASP A 172 -10.34 -4.80 -16.86
C ASP A 172 -9.46 -5.39 -15.74
N ILE A 173 -10.02 -6.23 -14.86
CA ILE A 173 -9.24 -6.97 -13.84
C ILE A 173 -8.20 -7.88 -14.50
N ASN A 174 -8.53 -8.55 -15.59
CA ASN A 174 -7.59 -9.44 -16.29
C ASN A 174 -6.50 -8.68 -17.04
N THR A 175 -6.85 -7.57 -17.67
CA THR A 175 -5.95 -6.83 -18.58
C THR A 175 -5.08 -5.83 -17.83
N SER A 176 -5.61 -5.24 -16.75
CA SER A 176 -4.99 -4.15 -16.00
C SER A 176 -5.07 -4.37 -14.48
N PRO A 177 -4.62 -5.53 -13.95
CA PRO A 177 -4.74 -5.85 -12.53
C PRO A 177 -4.00 -4.86 -11.63
N GLU A 178 -2.96 -4.21 -12.14
CA GLU A 178 -2.21 -3.16 -11.43
C GLU A 178 -3.08 -1.96 -11.03
N LYS A 179 -4.17 -1.71 -11.75
CA LYS A 179 -5.10 -0.63 -11.43
C LYS A 179 -6.03 -0.94 -10.27
N PHE A 180 -6.18 -2.21 -9.89
CA PHE A 180 -7.03 -2.61 -8.76
C PHE A 180 -6.20 -2.68 -7.48
N SER A 181 -6.57 -1.86 -6.50
CA SER A 181 -5.83 -1.72 -5.25
C SER A 181 -6.68 -2.11 -4.05
N PRO A 182 -6.30 -3.15 -3.29
CA PRO A 182 -6.98 -3.53 -2.07
C PRO A 182 -7.02 -2.40 -1.04
N ASN A 183 -8.13 -2.30 -0.28
CA ASN A 183 -8.18 -1.44 0.90
C ASN A 183 -7.48 -2.12 2.09
N VAL A 184 -7.53 -1.48 3.26
CA VAL A 184 -6.88 -1.95 4.49
C VAL A 184 -7.33 -3.36 4.90
N LEU A 185 -8.58 -3.75 4.65
CA LEU A 185 -9.11 -5.07 5.00
C LEU A 185 -8.82 -6.13 3.92
N PHE A 186 -8.68 -5.75 2.66
CA PHE A 186 -8.40 -6.69 1.59
C PHE A 186 -6.89 -6.89 1.34
N ARG A 187 -6.06 -5.92 1.74
CA ARG A 187 -4.60 -6.02 1.64
C ARG A 187 -4.01 -7.25 2.35
N PRO A 188 -4.44 -7.64 3.56
CA PRO A 188 -3.96 -8.85 4.20
C PRO A 188 -4.21 -10.12 3.39
N ILE A 189 -5.36 -10.23 2.76
CA ILE A 189 -5.70 -11.39 1.92
C ILE A 189 -4.76 -11.46 0.70
N PHE A 190 -4.50 -10.31 0.06
CA PHE A 190 -3.51 -10.23 -1.02
C PHE A 190 -2.12 -10.65 -0.55
N GLN A 191 -1.67 -10.16 0.62
CA GLN A 191 -0.38 -10.48 1.20
C GLN A 191 -0.24 -11.99 1.43
N GLU A 192 -1.20 -12.63 2.12
CA GLU A 192 -1.14 -14.06 2.43
C GLU A 192 -1.28 -14.94 1.18
N TYR A 193 -1.98 -14.47 0.16
CA TYR A 193 -2.14 -15.19 -1.09
C TYR A 193 -0.84 -15.25 -1.90
N ILE A 194 -0.09 -14.16 -1.97
CA ILE A 194 1.17 -14.08 -2.73
C ILE A 194 2.39 -14.54 -1.93
N LEU A 195 2.35 -14.42 -0.59
CA LEU A 195 3.40 -14.81 0.34
C LEU A 195 2.76 -15.47 1.57
N PRO A 196 2.47 -16.78 1.52
CA PRO A 196 1.95 -17.48 2.68
C PRO A 196 2.92 -17.36 3.85
N ASN A 197 2.49 -16.72 4.95
CA ASN A 197 3.33 -16.46 6.10
C ASN A 197 3.08 -17.47 7.22
N ILE A 198 4.13 -17.86 7.91
CA ILE A 198 4.03 -18.66 9.14
C ILE A 198 3.66 -17.78 10.32
N CYS A 199 4.11 -16.53 10.30
CA CYS A 199 3.90 -15.56 11.36
C CYS A 199 3.82 -14.15 10.76
N TYR A 200 2.83 -13.38 11.20
CA TYR A 200 2.69 -11.98 10.88
C TYR A 200 3.07 -11.12 12.10
N ILE A 201 3.99 -10.18 11.91
CA ILE A 201 4.38 -9.21 12.93
C ILE A 201 3.85 -7.86 12.49
N GLY A 202 2.80 -7.39 13.15
CA GLY A 202 2.15 -6.10 12.85
C GLY A 202 2.16 -5.15 14.04
N GLY A 203 1.93 -3.87 13.77
CA GLY A 203 1.64 -2.90 14.81
C GLY A 203 0.29 -3.18 15.49
N PRO A 204 0.02 -2.61 16.69
CA PRO A 204 -1.19 -2.90 17.46
C PRO A 204 -2.50 -2.69 16.65
N ALA A 205 -2.59 -1.59 15.90
CA ALA A 205 -3.76 -1.30 15.08
C ALA A 205 -3.90 -2.30 13.91
N GLU A 206 -2.78 -2.74 13.32
CA GLU A 206 -2.80 -3.75 12.27
C GLU A 206 -3.29 -5.10 12.79
N VAL A 207 -2.74 -5.57 13.89
CA VAL A 207 -3.17 -6.81 14.53
C VAL A 207 -4.67 -6.74 14.86
N ALA A 208 -5.14 -5.61 15.36
CA ALA A 208 -6.54 -5.42 15.72
C ALA A 208 -7.49 -5.57 14.51
N TYR A 209 -7.18 -4.99 13.32
CA TYR A 209 -8.04 -5.22 12.17
C TYR A 209 -7.82 -6.59 11.50
N TRP A 210 -6.66 -7.23 11.65
CA TRP A 210 -6.48 -8.61 11.20
C TRP A 210 -7.40 -9.59 11.94
N LEU A 211 -7.64 -9.38 13.24
CA LEU A 211 -8.59 -10.18 14.00
C LEU A 211 -10.02 -10.14 13.42
N GLN A 212 -10.39 -9.03 12.78
CA GLN A 212 -11.68 -8.89 12.09
C GLN A 212 -11.78 -9.79 10.85
N LEU A 213 -10.65 -10.23 10.30
CA LEU A 213 -10.57 -11.02 9.06
C LEU A 213 -10.50 -12.54 9.30
N LYS A 214 -10.57 -13.00 10.56
CA LYS A 214 -10.48 -14.43 10.87
C LYS A 214 -11.39 -15.27 9.98
N SER A 215 -12.67 -14.94 9.89
CA SER A 215 -13.65 -15.68 9.07
C SER A 215 -13.48 -15.48 7.56
N VAL A 216 -12.63 -14.54 7.13
CA VAL A 216 -12.29 -14.34 5.71
C VAL A 216 -11.14 -15.25 5.30
N PHE A 217 -10.22 -15.55 6.22
CA PHE A 217 -9.10 -16.46 6.00
C PHE A 217 -9.51 -17.94 6.06
N GLU A 218 -10.61 -18.27 6.75
CA GLU A 218 -11.23 -19.61 6.79
C GLU A 218 -11.93 -19.98 5.46
#